data_cccd337ad08f73ebeb0cd3fdae8b2fe0
#
_entry.id   cccd337ad08f73ebeb0cd3fdae8b2fe0
#
_cell.length_a   1.000
_cell.length_b   1.000
_cell.length_c   1.000
_cell.angle_alpha   90.00
_cell.angle_beta   90.00
_cell.angle_gamma   90.00
#
_symmetry.space_group_name_H-M   'P 1'
#
loop_
_entity.id
_entity.type
_entity.pdbx_description
1 polymer ?
#
loop_
_entity_poly.entity_id
_entity_poly.type
_entity_poly.pdbx_seq_one_letter_code
_entity_poly.pdbx_strand_id
1 'polypeptide(L)'
;QHRAVAVADSVPRGEGVTIGLLGGQDVLTVPDMPTKLEAQLRGLGGGFLPESMAKPYLESGRLVAKKVSRVQRISQVEFAWRNPHGKSLGHALSWWLSQLSQDRTKQALLQPYHRV
;
A
#
# COMPACT_ATOMS: atom_id res chain seq x y z
N GLN A 1 -8.86 -9.86 22.09
CA GLN A 1 -7.70 -9.48 21.24
C GLN A 1 -7.96 -10.02 19.84
N HIS A 2 -7.89 -9.17 18.82
CA HIS A 2 -8.20 -9.57 17.45
C HIS A 2 -6.94 -10.01 16.73
N ARG A 3 -7.07 -11.02 15.85
CA ARG A 3 -6.00 -11.47 14.98
C ARG A 3 -5.58 -10.34 14.03
N ALA A 4 -4.28 -10.13 13.90
CA ALA A 4 -3.72 -9.25 12.88
C ALA A 4 -3.44 -10.01 11.59
N VAL A 5 -3.62 -9.35 10.45
CA VAL A 5 -3.16 -9.83 9.14
C VAL A 5 -1.97 -8.99 8.71
N ALA A 6 -0.82 -9.62 8.53
CA ALA A 6 0.43 -8.97 8.17
C ALA A 6 0.99 -9.53 6.86
N VAL A 7 1.58 -8.68 6.03
CA VAL A 7 2.34 -9.12 4.86
C VAL A 7 3.72 -9.57 5.29
N ALA A 8 4.16 -10.70 4.76
CA ALA A 8 5.50 -11.20 4.97
C ALA A 8 6.52 -10.17 4.49
N ASP A 9 7.51 -9.89 5.34
CA ASP A 9 8.57 -8.97 4.98
C ASP A 9 9.51 -9.63 3.96
N SER A 10 9.79 -8.92 2.86
CA SER A 10 10.71 -9.37 1.82
C SER A 10 12.18 -9.07 2.16
N VAL A 11 12.46 -8.49 3.32
CA VAL A 11 13.83 -8.17 3.76
C VAL A 11 14.51 -9.42 4.29
N PRO A 12 15.75 -9.72 3.86
CA PRO A 12 16.51 -10.86 4.39
C PRO A 12 16.71 -10.72 5.90
N ARG A 13 16.46 -11.80 6.60
CA ARG A 13 16.59 -12.08 8.03
C ARG A 13 17.17 -10.94 8.90
N GLY A 14 16.36 -10.38 9.77
CA GLY A 14 16.79 -9.69 10.98
C GLY A 14 16.28 -8.28 11.21
N GLU A 15 15.77 -7.59 10.21
CA GLU A 15 15.30 -6.20 10.32
C GLU A 15 13.88 -5.96 9.79
N GLY A 16 13.08 -6.99 9.66
CA GLY A 16 11.69 -6.89 9.29
C GLY A 16 10.88 -6.15 10.35
N VAL A 17 10.60 -4.89 10.12
CA VAL A 17 9.72 -4.11 10.99
C VAL A 17 8.27 -4.52 10.71
N THR A 18 7.75 -5.47 11.44
CA THR A 18 6.32 -5.79 11.46
C THR A 18 5.62 -4.65 12.19
N ILE A 19 5.18 -3.67 11.42
CA ILE A 19 4.67 -2.42 11.95
C ILE A 19 3.23 -2.60 12.42
N GLY A 20 2.98 -2.17 13.66
CA GLY A 20 1.64 -2.12 14.22
C GLY A 20 1.17 -3.39 14.91
N LEU A 21 2.03 -4.40 15.08
CA LEU A 21 1.72 -5.57 15.88
C LEU A 21 2.00 -5.33 17.36
N LEU A 22 1.14 -5.89 18.21
CA LEU A 22 1.32 -5.92 19.65
C LEU A 22 2.07 -7.20 20.04
N GLY A 23 2.90 -7.13 21.07
CA GLY A 23 3.55 -8.32 21.63
C GLY A 23 2.51 -9.37 22.04
N GLY A 24 2.70 -10.62 21.59
CA GLY A 24 1.77 -11.71 21.88
C GLY A 24 0.47 -11.71 21.09
N GLN A 25 0.32 -10.85 20.10
CA GLN A 25 -0.85 -10.85 19.23
C GLN A 25 -0.84 -12.03 18.26
N ASP A 26 -1.99 -12.67 18.07
CA ASP A 26 -2.16 -13.70 17.02
C ASP A 26 -2.06 -13.02 15.64
N VAL A 27 -1.21 -13.54 14.78
CA VAL A 27 -0.89 -12.95 13.46
C VAL A 27 -1.05 -13.98 12.36
N LEU A 28 -1.86 -13.65 11.36
CA LEU A 28 -1.90 -14.36 10.08
C LEU A 28 -0.94 -13.66 9.11
N THR A 29 0.13 -14.33 8.74
CA THR A 29 1.09 -13.82 7.76
C THR A 29 0.69 -14.25 6.36
N VAL A 30 0.66 -13.29 5.43
CA VAL A 30 0.28 -13.48 4.02
C VAL A 30 1.42 -12.96 3.10
N PRO A 31 1.53 -13.47 1.87
CA PRO A 31 2.67 -13.14 1.00
C PRO A 31 2.65 -11.71 0.41
N ASP A 32 1.48 -11.11 0.25
CA ASP A 32 1.33 -9.83 -0.44
C ASP A 32 0.10 -9.05 0.03
N MET A 33 -0.01 -7.83 -0.45
CA MET A 33 -1.09 -6.91 -0.08
C MET A 33 -2.47 -7.34 -0.63
N PRO A 34 -2.61 -7.85 -1.87
CA PRO A 34 -3.88 -8.40 -2.34
C PRO A 34 -4.40 -9.55 -1.49
N THR A 35 -3.51 -10.46 -1.08
CA THR A 35 -3.88 -11.56 -0.18
C THR A 35 -4.26 -11.05 1.22
N LYS A 36 -3.61 -10.00 1.69
CA LYS A 36 -3.99 -9.33 2.95
C LYS A 36 -5.41 -8.76 2.88
N LEU A 37 -5.73 -8.08 1.79
CA LEU A 37 -7.07 -7.56 1.56
C LEU A 37 -8.11 -8.69 1.55
N GLU A 38 -7.85 -9.76 0.82
CA GLU A 38 -8.77 -10.91 0.73
C GLU A 38 -8.97 -11.57 2.09
N ALA A 39 -7.92 -11.75 2.86
CA ALA A 39 -8.02 -12.30 4.22
C ALA A 39 -8.90 -11.43 5.14
N GLN A 40 -8.77 -10.11 5.03
CA GLN A 40 -9.61 -9.19 5.80
C GLN A 40 -11.07 -9.20 5.32
N LEU A 41 -11.31 -9.26 4.01
CA LEU A 41 -12.65 -9.39 3.45
C LEU A 41 -13.37 -10.67 3.90
N ARG A 42 -12.61 -11.74 4.15
CA ARG A 42 -13.12 -13.01 4.70
C ARG A 42 -13.24 -13.00 6.23
N GLY A 43 -12.94 -11.91 6.89
CA GLY A 43 -13.03 -11.80 8.35
C GLY A 43 -11.96 -12.58 9.12
N LEU A 44 -10.83 -12.93 8.47
CA LEU A 44 -9.76 -13.72 9.11
C LEU A 44 -8.91 -12.88 10.08
N GLY A 45 -9.05 -11.58 10.07
CA GLY A 45 -8.36 -10.66 10.96
C GLY A 45 -8.47 -9.22 10.48
N GLY A 46 -7.72 -8.32 11.13
CA GLY A 46 -7.68 -6.89 10.82
C GLY A 46 -6.26 -6.39 10.58
N GLY A 47 -6.13 -5.21 10.04
CA GLY A 47 -4.84 -4.56 9.84
C GLY A 47 -4.92 -3.34 8.93
N PHE A 48 -3.81 -2.66 8.78
CA PHE A 48 -3.72 -1.51 7.92
C PHE A 48 -3.72 -1.92 6.44
N LEU A 49 -4.50 -1.21 5.66
CA LEU A 49 -4.52 -1.30 4.19
C LEU A 49 -4.32 0.09 3.60
N PRO A 50 -3.73 0.21 2.41
CA PRO A 50 -3.76 1.47 1.67
C PRO A 50 -5.19 1.93 1.46
N GLU A 51 -5.47 3.22 1.68
CA GLU A 51 -6.81 3.78 1.55
C GLU A 51 -7.40 3.53 0.16
N SER A 52 -6.60 3.73 -0.88
CA SER A 52 -7.00 3.48 -2.27
C SER A 52 -7.50 2.06 -2.52
N MET A 53 -6.89 1.08 -1.84
CA MET A 53 -7.26 -0.34 -1.94
C MET A 53 -8.51 -0.67 -1.12
N ALA A 54 -8.64 -0.07 0.05
CA ALA A 54 -9.76 -0.33 0.97
C ALA A 54 -11.05 0.41 0.60
N LYS A 55 -10.96 1.58 -0.03
CA LYS A 55 -12.06 2.49 -0.29
C LYS A 55 -13.31 1.84 -0.91
N PRO A 56 -13.24 1.06 -2.00
CA PRO A 56 -14.44 0.43 -2.59
C PRO A 56 -15.16 -0.52 -1.62
N TYR A 57 -14.41 -1.16 -0.74
CA TYR A 57 -14.95 -2.12 0.21
C TYR A 57 -15.49 -1.45 1.48
N LEU A 58 -14.97 -0.29 1.84
CA LEU A 58 -15.54 0.56 2.88
C LEU A 58 -16.87 1.16 2.41
N GLU A 59 -16.92 1.65 1.18
CA GLU A 59 -18.13 2.22 0.57
C GLU A 59 -19.25 1.17 0.43
N SER A 60 -18.90 -0.07 0.09
CA SER A 60 -19.85 -1.19 -0.01
C SER A 60 -20.19 -1.86 1.33
N GLY A 61 -19.57 -1.42 2.43
CA GLY A 61 -19.77 -2.01 3.76
C GLY A 61 -19.14 -3.39 3.97
N ARG A 62 -18.32 -3.86 3.03
CA ARG A 62 -17.59 -5.14 3.15
C ARG A 62 -16.38 -5.06 4.08
N LEU A 63 -15.86 -3.86 4.29
CA LEU A 63 -14.86 -3.55 5.31
C LEU A 63 -15.38 -2.47 6.25
N VAL A 64 -14.86 -2.45 7.46
CA VAL A 64 -15.14 -1.42 8.46
C VAL A 64 -13.84 -0.81 8.94
N ALA A 65 -13.73 0.51 8.83
CA ALA A 65 -12.60 1.25 9.40
C ALA A 65 -12.81 1.46 10.90
N LYS A 66 -11.78 1.18 11.68
CA LYS A 66 -11.76 1.44 13.13
C LYS A 66 -10.63 2.41 13.45
N LYS A 67 -10.91 3.39 14.28
CA LYS A 67 -9.87 4.24 14.85
C LYS A 67 -8.98 3.40 15.79
N VAL A 68 -7.70 3.55 15.63
CA VAL A 68 -6.71 2.96 16.51
C VAL A 68 -6.02 4.08 17.31
N SER A 69 -5.58 3.78 18.53
CA SER A 69 -4.91 4.73 19.41
C SER A 69 -3.52 5.15 18.94
N ARG A 70 -3.01 4.55 17.88
CA ARG A 70 -1.70 4.86 17.30
C ARG A 70 -1.82 5.90 16.19
N VAL A 71 -0.72 6.63 15.98
CA VAL A 71 -0.60 7.65 14.92
C VAL A 71 -0.92 7.03 13.55
N GLN A 72 -1.81 7.68 12.81
CA GLN A 72 -2.11 7.33 11.43
C GLN A 72 -0.85 7.44 10.57
N ARG A 73 -0.56 6.40 9.81
CA ARG A 73 0.56 6.42 8.88
C ARG A 73 0.13 7.02 7.55
N ILE A 74 0.86 8.04 7.15
CA ILE A 74 0.80 8.60 5.80
C ILE A 74 2.08 8.15 5.10
N SER A 75 1.92 7.40 4.01
CA SER A 75 3.05 7.01 3.17
C SER A 75 3.16 7.99 2.01
N GLN A 76 4.35 8.51 1.80
CA GLN A 76 4.68 9.34 0.65
C GLN A 76 5.16 8.42 -0.47
N VAL A 77 4.54 8.52 -1.64
CA VAL A 77 4.98 7.82 -2.85
C VAL A 77 5.75 8.80 -3.72
N GLU A 78 6.94 8.41 -4.11
CA GLU A 78 7.84 9.23 -4.92
C GLU A 78 8.21 8.50 -6.20
N PHE A 79 8.56 9.25 -7.22
CA PHE A 79 9.19 8.72 -8.43
C PHE A 79 10.56 9.35 -8.63
N ALA A 80 11.48 8.59 -9.19
CA ALA A 80 12.83 9.02 -9.45
C ALA A 80 13.24 8.68 -10.87
N TRP A 81 14.11 9.49 -11.45
CA TRP A 81 14.70 9.26 -12.77
C TRP A 81 16.19 9.53 -12.75
N ARG A 82 16.87 9.04 -13.75
CA ARG A 82 18.31 9.21 -13.90
C ARG A 82 18.64 10.13 -15.08
N ASN A 83 19.46 11.13 -14.82
CA ASN A 83 20.05 11.99 -15.84
C ASN A 83 21.57 12.00 -15.68
N PRO A 84 22.29 10.97 -16.18
CA PRO A 84 23.70 10.72 -15.82
C PRO A 84 24.68 11.77 -16.34
N HIS A 85 24.31 12.64 -17.27
CA HIS A 85 25.26 13.53 -17.92
C HIS A 85 24.81 14.99 -18.03
N GLY A 86 23.75 15.40 -17.34
CA GLY A 86 23.22 16.77 -17.42
C GLY A 86 22.81 17.22 -18.83
N LYS A 87 22.68 16.28 -19.76
CA LYS A 87 22.21 16.52 -21.14
C LYS A 87 20.70 16.70 -21.15
N SER A 88 20.16 17.25 -22.24
CA SER A 88 18.72 17.31 -22.44
C SER A 88 18.10 15.91 -22.31
N LEU A 89 16.96 15.85 -21.63
CA LEU A 89 16.21 14.60 -21.46
C LEU A 89 15.75 14.07 -22.84
N GLY A 90 15.82 12.77 -23.03
CA GLY A 90 15.24 12.14 -24.22
C GLY A 90 13.72 12.33 -24.28
N HIS A 91 13.13 12.23 -25.48
CA HIS A 91 11.70 12.44 -25.71
C HIS A 91 10.82 11.54 -24.82
N ALA A 92 11.15 10.28 -24.68
CA ALA A 92 10.38 9.35 -23.85
C ALA A 92 10.38 9.75 -22.37
N LEU A 93 11.53 10.10 -21.81
CA LEU A 93 11.64 10.52 -20.41
C LEU A 93 10.94 11.86 -20.18
N SER A 94 11.10 12.82 -21.07
CA SER A 94 10.41 14.10 -21.01
C SER A 94 8.89 13.94 -21.04
N TRP A 95 8.39 13.04 -21.88
CA TRP A 95 6.96 12.72 -21.94
C TRP A 95 6.48 12.12 -20.62
N TRP A 96 7.19 11.13 -20.06
CA TRP A 96 6.85 10.52 -18.79
C TRP A 96 6.83 11.52 -17.64
N LEU A 97 7.84 12.37 -17.54
CA LEU A 97 7.89 13.40 -16.50
C LEU A 97 6.73 14.40 -16.63
N SER A 98 6.38 14.77 -17.85
CA SER A 98 5.19 15.57 -18.10
C SER A 98 3.91 14.88 -17.65
N GLN A 99 3.74 13.59 -17.93
CA GLN A 99 2.59 12.82 -17.46
C GLN A 99 2.55 12.70 -15.93
N LEU A 100 3.68 12.39 -15.31
CA LEU A 100 3.78 12.23 -13.86
C LEU A 100 3.60 13.55 -13.08
N SER A 101 3.75 14.70 -13.72
CA SER A 101 3.44 16.00 -13.12
C SER A 101 1.95 16.31 -13.07
N GLN A 102 1.12 15.58 -13.81
CA GLN A 102 -0.33 15.77 -13.84
C GLN A 102 -1.02 15.05 -12.67
N ASP A 103 -1.89 15.75 -11.97
CA ASP A 103 -2.63 15.18 -10.83
C ASP A 103 -3.50 13.98 -11.23
N ARG A 104 -4.11 14.02 -12.41
CA ARG A 104 -4.90 12.91 -12.96
C ARG A 104 -4.07 11.63 -13.08
N THR A 105 -2.84 11.73 -13.59
CA THR A 105 -1.94 10.58 -13.73
C THR A 105 -1.51 10.06 -12.36
N LYS A 106 -1.15 10.95 -11.43
CA LYS A 106 -0.79 10.57 -10.06
C LYS A 106 -1.94 9.84 -9.37
N GLN A 107 -3.16 10.33 -9.48
CA GLN A 107 -4.35 9.69 -8.94
C GLN A 107 -4.58 8.31 -9.55
N ALA A 108 -4.45 8.18 -10.88
CA ALA A 108 -4.62 6.90 -11.57
C ALA A 108 -3.60 5.85 -11.13
N LEU A 109 -2.35 6.24 -10.89
CA LEU A 109 -1.30 5.34 -10.42
C LEU A 109 -1.50 4.88 -8.97
N LEU A 110 -2.19 5.66 -8.16
CA LEU A 110 -2.49 5.31 -6.77
C LEU A 110 -3.79 4.49 -6.64
N GLN A 111 -4.57 4.36 -7.68
CA GLN A 111 -5.77 3.53 -7.66
C GLN A 111 -5.43 2.06 -7.89
N PRO A 112 -6.15 1.13 -7.23
CA PRO A 112 -5.95 -0.28 -7.48
C PRO A 112 -6.34 -0.61 -8.93
N TYR A 113 -5.52 -1.43 -9.57
CA TYR A 113 -5.83 -1.95 -10.89
C TYR A 113 -7.00 -2.94 -10.78
N HIS A 114 -8.13 -2.56 -11.35
CA HIS A 114 -9.24 -3.47 -11.52
C HIS A 114 -9.04 -4.25 -12.83
N ARG A 115 -8.73 -5.54 -12.73
CA ARG A 115 -8.89 -6.43 -13.88
C ARG A 115 -10.37 -6.44 -14.25
N VAL A 116 -10.61 -5.99 -15.43
CA VAL A 116 -11.92 -6.14 -16.03
C VAL A 116 -12.11 -7.60 -16.40
#